data_33516b0c0ebcb5f952fddacc6d3555d7
#
_entry.id   33516b0c0ebcb5f952fddacc6d3555d7
#
_cell.length_a   1.000
_cell.length_b   1.000
_cell.length_c   1.000
_cell.angle_alpha   90.00
_cell.angle_beta   90.00
_cell.angle_gamma   90.00
#
_symmetry.space_group_name_H-M   'P 1'
#
loop_
_entity.id
_entity.type
_entity.pdbx_description
1 polymer ?
#
loop_
_entity_poly.entity_id
_entity_poly.type
_entity_poly.pdbx_seq_one_letter_code
_entity_poly.pdbx_strand_id
1 'polypeptide(L)'
;MAVIINERGTTTETLRRVLASVGNPFAAGDRVGIKIHWGERGNGGFLRPRYTREIVRWLRESGVHPFVFDTTVLYSGGRRTAADSLQTAAEHGFTEEYLGCPILIGDGPDGRDVTDIQCNYRHFKSVQVAGIIRKTDGYVIFSHFKGHMESAFGGAIKNISMGLASRAQKQRMHADAHPVLVAGRCTRCGLCAEVCPVGAAVLPPEADPLYNLDTCIGCSQCIALCPQVALKIFWNTDVTAFQERLVETAAALWGVIGSKSIVINALLNITAECDCLEGNHPVIAEDYGFIGGSHPLAVDEVSLRQTGAEPFDRAHPGLPWARQFSYAREIGFKP
;
A
#
# COMPACT_ATOMS: atom_id res chain seq x y z
N MET A 1 16.99 16.11 -11.00
CA MET A 1 17.52 14.92 -10.28
C MET A 1 16.79 14.79 -8.95
N ALA A 2 16.36 13.56 -8.60
CA ALA A 2 15.74 13.34 -7.29
C ALA A 2 16.75 13.60 -6.17
N VAL A 3 16.29 14.25 -5.10
CA VAL A 3 17.04 14.35 -3.85
C VAL A 3 17.02 12.96 -3.19
N ILE A 4 18.19 12.44 -2.80
CA ILE A 4 18.32 11.20 -2.03
C ILE A 4 19.23 11.42 -0.84
N ILE A 5 18.73 11.11 0.33
CA ILE A 5 19.40 11.20 1.61
C ILE A 5 19.52 9.80 2.20
N ASN A 6 20.68 9.46 2.66
CA ASN A 6 21.03 8.14 3.19
C ASN A 6 21.69 8.31 4.55
N GLU A 7 21.00 7.88 5.62
CA GLU A 7 21.45 8.02 7.00
C GLU A 7 21.48 6.69 7.73
N ARG A 8 22.66 6.32 8.23
CA ARG A 8 22.84 5.12 9.05
C ARG A 8 22.47 5.40 10.51
N GLY A 9 21.69 4.51 11.10
CA GLY A 9 21.30 4.57 12.52
C GLY A 9 19.79 4.38 12.72
N THR A 10 19.43 3.84 13.86
CA THR A 10 18.08 3.33 14.16
C THR A 10 17.26 4.25 15.09
N THR A 11 17.75 5.47 15.33
CA THR A 11 17.12 6.41 16.25
C THR A 11 16.13 7.34 15.56
N THR A 12 15.21 7.92 16.33
CA THR A 12 14.32 8.98 15.83
C THR A 12 15.10 10.23 15.43
N GLU A 13 16.24 10.49 16.05
CA GLU A 13 17.15 11.58 15.68
C GLU A 13 17.74 11.38 14.27
N THR A 14 18.09 10.13 13.93
CA THR A 14 18.55 9.80 12.56
C THR A 14 17.44 10.07 11.55
N LEU A 15 16.21 9.63 11.83
CA LEU A 15 15.05 9.93 10.99
C LEU A 15 14.83 11.43 10.83
N ARG A 16 14.99 12.21 11.91
CA ARG A 16 14.83 13.65 11.88
C ARG A 16 15.86 14.34 10.96
N ARG A 17 17.11 13.87 10.97
CA ARG A 17 18.14 14.36 10.03
C ARG A 17 17.76 14.08 8.57
N VAL A 18 17.22 12.88 8.29
CA VAL A 18 16.71 12.56 6.93
C VAL A 18 15.61 13.52 6.52
N LEU A 19 14.59 13.73 7.37
CA LEU A 19 13.48 14.64 7.12
C LEU A 19 13.96 16.07 6.84
N ALA A 20 14.88 16.58 7.66
CA ALA A 20 15.45 17.91 7.48
C ALA A 20 16.23 18.05 6.16
N SER A 21 16.96 17.00 5.77
CA SER A 21 17.83 16.98 4.59
C SER A 21 17.06 16.76 3.27
N VAL A 22 15.97 15.99 3.29
CA VAL A 22 15.08 15.84 2.12
C VAL A 22 14.39 17.16 1.79
N GLY A 23 14.17 17.98 2.80
CA GLY A 23 13.46 19.25 2.67
C GLY A 23 11.95 19.11 2.85
N ASN A 24 11.31 20.24 3.10
CA ASN A 24 9.87 20.31 3.35
C ASN A 24 9.14 20.96 2.15
N PRO A 25 8.37 20.18 1.35
CA PRO A 25 7.62 20.72 0.22
C PRO A 25 6.25 21.29 0.62
N PHE A 26 5.87 21.22 1.91
CA PHE A 26 4.55 21.58 2.40
C PHE A 26 4.48 23.04 2.83
N ALA A 27 3.32 23.66 2.63
CA ALA A 27 3.02 25.00 3.12
C ALA A 27 2.31 24.93 4.49
N ALA A 28 2.44 25.98 5.28
CA ALA A 28 1.64 26.11 6.51
C ALA A 28 0.14 26.04 6.20
N GLY A 29 -0.60 25.28 6.99
CA GLY A 29 -2.02 25.01 6.78
C GLY A 29 -2.34 23.81 5.89
N ASP A 30 -1.35 23.24 5.17
CA ASP A 30 -1.57 22.02 4.38
C ASP A 30 -2.03 20.86 5.26
N ARG A 31 -2.95 20.07 4.72
CA ARG A 31 -3.36 18.80 5.29
C ARG A 31 -2.47 17.70 4.72
N VAL A 32 -1.53 17.20 5.53
CA VAL A 32 -0.49 16.25 5.09
C VAL A 32 -0.76 14.84 5.63
N GLY A 33 -0.91 13.89 4.73
CA GLY A 33 -1.11 12.49 5.05
C GLY A 33 0.20 11.72 5.20
N ILE A 34 0.41 11.08 6.35
CA ILE A 34 1.52 10.15 6.56
C ILE A 34 1.01 8.74 6.24
N LYS A 35 1.39 8.21 5.08
CA LYS A 35 1.04 6.84 4.69
C LYS A 35 2.00 5.86 5.33
N ILE A 36 1.45 5.01 6.17
CA ILE A 36 2.20 3.93 6.84
C ILE A 36 1.51 2.58 6.67
N HIS A 37 2.17 1.54 7.17
CA HIS A 37 1.61 0.23 7.41
C HIS A 37 1.83 -0.12 8.88
N TRP A 38 0.78 -0.22 9.67
CA TRP A 38 0.88 -0.50 11.12
C TRP A 38 0.97 -1.99 11.47
N GLY A 39 1.13 -2.87 10.49
CA GLY A 39 1.20 -4.32 10.68
C GLY A 39 -0.17 -4.99 10.70
N GLU A 40 -0.22 -6.28 10.38
CA GLU A 40 -1.39 -7.13 10.61
C GLU A 40 -1.46 -7.51 12.09
N ARG A 41 -2.67 -7.79 12.59
CA ARG A 41 -2.86 -8.27 13.97
C ARG A 41 -1.98 -9.50 14.21
N GLY A 42 -1.25 -9.50 15.34
CA GLY A 42 -0.32 -10.58 15.68
C GLY A 42 1.04 -10.52 14.97
N ASN A 43 1.28 -9.57 14.06
CA ASN A 43 2.62 -9.35 13.50
C ASN A 43 3.50 -8.59 14.50
N GLY A 44 4.70 -9.09 14.78
CA GLY A 44 5.66 -8.45 15.70
C GLY A 44 6.74 -7.62 14.99
N GLY A 45 6.81 -7.67 13.66
CA GLY A 45 7.89 -7.09 12.85
C GLY A 45 7.70 -5.65 12.43
N PHE A 46 6.52 -5.07 12.59
CA PHE A 46 6.16 -3.75 12.08
C PHE A 46 7.01 -2.60 12.66
N LEU A 47 7.10 -1.49 11.92
CA LEU A 47 7.79 -0.27 12.37
C LEU A 47 7.10 0.33 13.59
N ARG A 48 7.87 0.60 14.63
CA ARG A 48 7.33 1.10 15.90
C ARG A 48 6.76 2.52 15.78
N PRO A 49 5.65 2.84 16.50
CA PRO A 49 4.95 4.13 16.41
C PRO A 49 5.83 5.36 16.69
N ARG A 50 6.93 5.20 17.45
CA ARG A 50 7.86 6.28 17.77
C ARG A 50 8.42 7.00 16.52
N TYR A 51 8.63 6.28 15.43
CA TYR A 51 9.12 6.87 14.18
C TYR A 51 8.03 7.70 13.49
N THR A 52 6.82 7.19 13.45
CA THR A 52 5.67 7.93 12.92
C THR A 52 5.39 9.19 13.75
N ARG A 53 5.49 9.10 15.07
CA ARG A 53 5.38 10.25 15.98
C ARG A 53 6.42 11.32 15.69
N GLU A 54 7.65 10.94 15.36
CA GLU A 54 8.70 11.91 15.00
C GLU A 54 8.39 12.63 13.68
N ILE A 55 7.84 11.94 12.68
CA ILE A 55 7.37 12.57 11.44
C ILE A 55 6.24 13.56 11.73
N VAL A 56 5.28 13.19 12.58
CA VAL A 56 4.18 14.09 13.01
C VAL A 56 4.73 15.35 13.67
N ARG A 57 5.72 15.21 14.56
CA ARG A 57 6.35 16.35 15.25
C ARG A 57 7.02 17.29 14.27
N TRP A 58 7.84 16.75 13.38
CA TRP A 58 8.53 17.51 12.34
C TRP A 58 7.55 18.28 11.43
N LEU A 59 6.45 17.64 11.01
CA LEU A 59 5.41 18.29 10.21
C LEU A 59 4.73 19.43 10.97
N ARG A 60 4.37 19.22 12.24
CA ARG A 60 3.74 20.25 13.08
C ARG A 60 4.60 21.49 13.29
N GLU A 61 5.90 21.32 13.42
CA GLU A 61 6.85 22.43 13.52
C GLU A 61 6.83 23.33 12.27
N SER A 62 6.41 22.79 11.13
CA SER A 62 6.24 23.52 9.88
C SER A 62 4.84 24.14 9.72
N GLY A 63 3.98 24.05 10.72
CA GLY A 63 2.62 24.61 10.72
C GLY A 63 1.61 23.87 9.84
N VAL A 64 1.90 22.63 9.41
CA VAL A 64 0.96 21.80 8.66
C VAL A 64 0.05 20.99 9.58
N HIS A 65 -1.05 20.45 9.06
CA HIS A 65 -2.01 19.61 9.75
C HIS A 65 -1.79 18.12 9.39
N PRO A 66 -0.92 17.39 10.12
CA PRO A 66 -0.64 16.00 9.82
C PRO A 66 -1.77 15.08 10.28
N PHE A 67 -1.96 13.99 9.55
CA PHE A 67 -2.72 12.82 9.96
C PHE A 67 -2.02 11.55 9.48
N VAL A 68 -2.25 10.45 10.17
CA VAL A 68 -1.71 9.13 9.81
C VAL A 68 -2.80 8.31 9.18
N PHE A 69 -2.49 7.52 8.16
CA PHE A 69 -3.50 6.69 7.52
C PHE A 69 -2.94 5.41 6.87
N ASP A 70 -3.82 4.43 6.75
CA ASP A 70 -3.69 3.25 5.89
C ASP A 70 -5.03 2.99 5.20
N THR A 71 -5.14 1.94 4.42
CA THR A 71 -6.36 1.51 3.74
C THR A 71 -6.77 0.10 4.16
N THR A 72 -8.04 -0.26 3.93
CA THR A 72 -8.53 -1.60 4.20
C THR A 72 -7.87 -2.64 3.30
N VAL A 73 -7.85 -3.90 3.74
CA VAL A 73 -7.23 -5.01 3.01
C VAL A 73 -8.27 -5.87 2.29
N LEU A 74 -7.80 -6.64 1.30
CA LEU A 74 -8.63 -7.54 0.51
C LEU A 74 -8.96 -8.83 1.26
N TYR A 75 -7.99 -9.39 1.97
CA TYR A 75 -8.11 -10.67 2.70
C TYR A 75 -8.84 -10.51 4.04
N SER A 76 -9.23 -11.64 4.63
CA SER A 76 -9.78 -11.69 5.98
C SER A 76 -8.65 -11.57 7.00
N GLY A 77 -8.77 -10.61 7.93
CA GLY A 77 -7.77 -10.32 8.95
C GLY A 77 -8.14 -9.12 9.79
N GLY A 78 -7.22 -8.66 10.61
CA GLY A 78 -7.41 -7.53 11.53
C GLY A 78 -7.47 -6.16 10.87
N ARG A 79 -7.48 -6.07 9.53
CA ARG A 79 -7.52 -4.78 8.80
C ARG A 79 -8.55 -4.76 7.66
N ARG A 80 -9.51 -5.70 7.67
CA ARG A 80 -10.50 -5.79 6.60
C ARG A 80 -11.53 -4.66 6.63
N THR A 81 -11.97 -4.24 7.79
CA THR A 81 -12.84 -3.06 7.97
C THR A 81 -12.08 -1.93 8.60
N ALA A 82 -12.62 -0.71 8.53
CA ALA A 82 -12.01 0.43 9.20
C ALA A 82 -11.94 0.21 10.72
N ALA A 83 -12.99 -0.33 11.34
CA ALA A 83 -13.03 -0.61 12.76
C ALA A 83 -11.94 -1.61 13.19
N ASP A 84 -11.83 -2.74 12.48
CA ASP A 84 -10.80 -3.74 12.76
C ASP A 84 -9.39 -3.17 12.56
N SER A 85 -9.22 -2.37 11.51
CA SER A 85 -7.91 -1.78 11.16
C SER A 85 -7.46 -0.75 12.20
N LEU A 86 -8.38 0.09 12.70
CA LEU A 86 -8.09 1.05 13.77
C LEU A 86 -7.83 0.33 15.10
N GLN A 87 -8.55 -0.75 15.39
CA GLN A 87 -8.28 -1.58 16.55
C GLN A 87 -6.87 -2.20 16.47
N THR A 88 -6.49 -2.78 15.32
CA THR A 88 -5.14 -3.32 15.10
C THR A 88 -4.07 -2.24 15.25
N ALA A 89 -4.32 -1.04 14.72
CA ALA A 89 -3.41 0.09 14.90
C ALA A 89 -3.21 0.42 16.39
N ALA A 90 -4.30 0.48 17.16
CA ALA A 90 -4.25 0.76 18.60
C ALA A 90 -3.53 -0.34 19.39
N GLU A 91 -3.78 -1.61 19.08
CA GLU A 91 -3.07 -2.78 19.65
C GLU A 91 -1.55 -2.70 19.42
N HIS A 92 -1.13 -2.11 18.30
CA HIS A 92 0.27 -1.89 17.94
C HIS A 92 0.84 -0.55 18.43
N GLY A 93 0.06 0.20 19.23
CA GLY A 93 0.47 1.47 19.85
C GLY A 93 0.34 2.69 18.95
N PHE A 94 -0.28 2.56 17.77
CA PHE A 94 -0.66 3.71 16.94
C PHE A 94 -2.00 4.25 17.45
N THR A 95 -1.95 5.19 18.37
CA THR A 95 -3.14 5.89 18.90
C THR A 95 -3.02 7.39 18.64
N GLU A 96 -4.16 8.07 18.51
CA GLU A 96 -4.19 9.52 18.30
C GLU A 96 -3.51 10.26 19.46
N GLU A 97 -3.69 9.78 20.68
CA GLU A 97 -3.05 10.34 21.88
C GLU A 97 -1.52 10.24 21.79
N TYR A 98 -0.99 9.07 21.44
CA TYR A 98 0.46 8.87 21.34
C TYR A 98 1.09 9.62 20.17
N LEU A 99 0.46 9.57 19.00
CA LEU A 99 0.98 10.21 17.79
C LEU A 99 0.77 11.73 17.81
N GLY A 100 -0.26 12.19 18.48
CA GLY A 100 -0.67 13.59 18.54
C GLY A 100 -1.35 14.09 17.26
N CYS A 101 -1.95 13.20 16.45
CA CYS A 101 -2.69 13.56 15.24
C CYS A 101 -3.78 12.52 14.95
N PRO A 102 -4.80 12.85 14.11
CA PRO A 102 -5.81 11.88 13.71
C PRO A 102 -5.23 10.65 12.99
N ILE A 103 -5.88 9.49 13.20
CA ILE A 103 -5.63 8.25 12.46
C ILE A 103 -6.85 7.92 11.61
N LEU A 104 -6.67 7.77 10.31
CA LEU A 104 -7.75 7.62 9.35
C LEU A 104 -7.61 6.34 8.52
N ILE A 105 -8.76 5.86 8.03
CA ILE A 105 -8.80 4.82 7.00
C ILE A 105 -9.14 5.50 5.67
N GLY A 106 -8.20 5.42 4.73
CA GLY A 106 -8.20 6.24 3.52
C GLY A 106 -9.28 5.90 2.50
N ASP A 107 -9.82 4.68 2.52
CA ASP A 107 -10.87 4.17 1.65
C ASP A 107 -12.23 4.03 2.36
N GLY A 108 -12.38 4.71 3.51
CA GLY A 108 -13.65 4.78 4.26
C GLY A 108 -13.95 3.55 5.10
N PRO A 109 -15.14 3.50 5.73
CA PRO A 109 -15.50 2.47 6.72
C PRO A 109 -15.46 1.05 6.18
N ASP A 110 -15.84 0.86 4.93
CA ASP A 110 -16.05 -0.43 4.27
C ASP A 110 -15.25 -0.59 2.95
N GLY A 111 -14.31 0.32 2.68
CA GLY A 111 -13.46 0.30 1.49
C GLY A 111 -14.13 0.83 0.22
N ARG A 112 -15.22 1.61 0.37
CA ARG A 112 -16.01 2.16 -0.76
C ARG A 112 -15.69 3.62 -1.09
N ASP A 113 -15.03 4.37 -0.21
CA ASP A 113 -14.58 5.73 -0.54
C ASP A 113 -13.35 5.65 -1.45
N VAL A 114 -13.60 5.61 -2.75
CA VAL A 114 -12.60 5.40 -3.78
C VAL A 114 -12.72 6.43 -4.90
N THR A 115 -11.69 6.55 -5.71
CA THR A 115 -11.66 7.36 -6.93
C THR A 115 -10.79 6.69 -7.99
N ASP A 116 -11.06 6.97 -9.26
CA ASP A 116 -10.30 6.44 -10.38
C ASP A 116 -9.31 7.48 -10.91
N ILE A 117 -8.09 7.03 -11.18
CA ILE A 117 -7.06 7.80 -11.88
C ILE A 117 -6.92 7.19 -13.28
N GLN A 118 -7.18 8.00 -14.30
CA GLN A 118 -6.99 7.58 -15.70
C GLN A 118 -5.50 7.48 -16.02
N CYS A 119 -5.12 6.42 -16.69
CA CYS A 119 -3.75 6.18 -17.15
C CYS A 119 -3.79 5.41 -18.49
N ASN A 120 -2.64 5.15 -19.07
CA ASN A 120 -2.57 4.35 -20.31
C ASN A 120 -1.32 3.48 -20.31
N TYR A 121 -1.32 2.50 -19.41
CA TYR A 121 -0.25 1.53 -19.30
C TYR A 121 -0.63 0.19 -19.99
N ARG A 122 0.26 -0.78 -19.90
CA ARG A 122 0.07 -2.13 -20.48
C ARG A 122 -1.10 -2.85 -19.81
N HIS A 123 -1.09 -2.93 -18.46
CA HIS A 123 -2.07 -3.69 -17.69
C HIS A 123 -3.30 -2.86 -17.31
N PHE A 124 -3.13 -1.54 -17.11
CA PHE A 124 -4.20 -0.69 -16.60
C PHE A 124 -4.45 0.54 -17.48
N LYS A 125 -5.74 0.79 -17.78
CA LYS A 125 -6.21 2.04 -18.41
C LYS A 125 -6.73 3.02 -17.36
N SER A 126 -7.09 2.50 -16.18
CA SER A 126 -7.37 3.26 -14.96
C SER A 126 -6.96 2.46 -13.76
N VAL A 127 -6.59 3.14 -12.68
CA VAL A 127 -6.35 2.56 -11.36
C VAL A 127 -7.32 3.15 -10.36
N GLN A 128 -7.90 2.28 -9.52
CA GLN A 128 -8.83 2.72 -8.47
C GLN A 128 -8.10 2.84 -7.13
N VAL A 129 -8.21 3.99 -6.50
CA VAL A 129 -7.44 4.33 -5.30
C VAL A 129 -8.34 4.87 -4.20
N ALA A 130 -7.81 4.92 -2.98
CA ALA A 130 -8.52 5.42 -1.80
C ALA A 130 -8.93 6.89 -1.96
N GLY A 131 -10.14 7.22 -1.58
CA GLY A 131 -10.73 8.56 -1.72
C GLY A 131 -10.04 9.65 -0.89
N ILE A 132 -9.23 9.26 0.10
CA ILE A 132 -8.46 10.20 0.92
C ILE A 132 -7.57 11.13 0.07
N ILE A 133 -7.16 10.70 -1.13
CA ILE A 133 -6.32 11.52 -2.01
C ILE A 133 -6.98 12.83 -2.43
N ARG A 134 -8.33 12.87 -2.49
CA ARG A 134 -9.08 14.09 -2.83
C ARG A 134 -9.10 15.15 -1.73
N LYS A 135 -8.66 14.79 -0.51
CA LYS A 135 -8.76 15.60 0.69
C LYS A 135 -7.40 15.83 1.35
N THR A 136 -6.32 15.63 0.61
CA THR A 136 -4.95 15.65 1.12
C THR A 136 -4.08 16.51 0.21
N ASP A 137 -3.40 17.49 0.79
CA ASP A 137 -2.59 18.46 0.03
C ASP A 137 -1.18 17.93 -0.22
N GLY A 138 -0.66 17.08 0.64
CA GLY A 138 0.68 16.51 0.51
C GLY A 138 0.86 15.19 1.28
N TYR A 139 1.94 14.47 1.00
CA TYR A 139 2.15 13.13 1.55
C TYR A 139 3.57 12.91 2.07
N VAL A 140 3.65 12.18 3.17
CA VAL A 140 4.86 11.48 3.59
C VAL A 140 4.62 9.99 3.42
N ILE A 141 5.30 9.37 2.47
CA ILE A 141 5.25 7.92 2.24
C ILE A 141 6.32 7.29 3.12
N PHE A 142 5.92 6.77 4.27
CA PHE A 142 6.83 6.15 5.23
C PHE A 142 6.70 4.63 5.16
N SER A 143 7.70 3.97 4.60
CA SER A 143 7.65 2.55 4.25
C SER A 143 8.62 1.74 5.10
N HIS A 144 8.22 0.58 5.53
CA HIS A 144 9.09 -0.46 6.04
C HIS A 144 9.69 -1.24 4.86
N PHE A 145 10.99 -1.11 4.64
CA PHE A 145 11.69 -1.85 3.58
C PHE A 145 12.03 -3.26 4.06
N LYS A 146 11.48 -4.30 3.41
CA LYS A 146 11.58 -5.70 3.86
C LYS A 146 11.28 -6.70 2.74
N GLY A 147 11.44 -8.00 3.02
CA GLY A 147 11.10 -9.08 2.10
C GLY A 147 9.62 -9.18 1.76
N HIS A 148 9.31 -9.85 0.66
CA HIS A 148 7.95 -10.10 0.19
C HIS A 148 7.88 -11.27 -0.78
N MET A 149 6.96 -12.19 -0.55
CA MET A 149 6.80 -13.47 -1.27
C MET A 149 6.52 -13.38 -2.77
N GLU A 150 6.04 -12.26 -3.30
CA GLU A 150 5.73 -12.10 -4.74
C GLU A 150 6.59 -11.04 -5.43
N SER A 151 7.19 -10.13 -4.68
CA SER A 151 8.02 -9.03 -5.23
C SER A 151 9.47 -9.06 -4.76
N ALA A 152 9.88 -10.09 -4.05
CA ALA A 152 11.12 -10.28 -3.33
C ALA A 152 11.31 -9.26 -2.19
N PHE A 153 11.03 -7.99 -2.43
CA PHE A 153 11.02 -6.93 -1.41
C PHE A 153 9.83 -6.00 -1.59
N GLY A 154 9.51 -5.27 -0.54
CA GLY A 154 8.55 -4.17 -0.56
C GLY A 154 9.15 -2.92 0.07
N GLY A 155 9.00 -1.79 -0.60
CA GLY A 155 9.42 -0.46 -0.17
C GLY A 155 8.38 0.60 -0.52
N ALA A 156 8.84 1.76 -0.99
CA ALA A 156 7.99 2.89 -1.33
C ALA A 156 7.03 2.60 -2.49
N ILE A 157 7.50 1.94 -3.56
CA ILE A 157 6.64 1.56 -4.70
C ILE A 157 5.47 0.72 -4.21
N LYS A 158 5.73 -0.29 -3.38
CA LYS A 158 4.68 -1.16 -2.83
C LYS A 158 3.75 -0.42 -1.87
N ASN A 159 4.28 0.46 -1.01
CA ASN A 159 3.48 1.24 -0.08
C ASN A 159 2.57 2.25 -0.79
N ILE A 160 3.02 2.84 -1.90
CA ILE A 160 2.19 3.69 -2.76
C ILE A 160 1.14 2.84 -3.48
N SER A 161 1.54 1.79 -4.20
CA SER A 161 0.64 0.98 -5.02
C SER A 161 -0.40 0.24 -4.17
N MET A 162 0.02 -0.74 -3.36
CA MET A 162 -0.89 -1.51 -2.51
C MET A 162 -1.49 -0.67 -1.38
N GLY A 163 -0.70 0.23 -0.80
CA GLY A 163 -1.10 1.00 0.36
C GLY A 163 -2.11 2.11 0.09
N LEU A 164 -2.25 2.59 -1.15
CA LEU A 164 -3.22 3.60 -1.55
C LEU A 164 -4.30 3.06 -2.52
N ALA A 165 -4.16 1.83 -3.00
CA ALA A 165 -5.15 1.20 -3.87
C ALA A 165 -6.44 0.85 -3.12
N SER A 166 -7.57 0.88 -3.83
CA SER A 166 -8.81 0.23 -3.39
C SER A 166 -8.62 -1.29 -3.25
N ARG A 167 -9.52 -1.95 -2.51
CA ARG A 167 -9.51 -3.42 -2.45
C ARG A 167 -9.63 -4.08 -3.83
N ALA A 168 -10.44 -3.51 -4.71
CA ALA A 168 -10.59 -4.00 -6.08
C ALA A 168 -9.28 -3.87 -6.88
N GLN A 169 -8.57 -2.74 -6.76
CA GLN A 169 -7.29 -2.55 -7.42
C GLN A 169 -6.21 -3.47 -6.84
N LYS A 170 -6.23 -3.74 -5.52
CA LYS A 170 -5.36 -4.75 -4.91
C LYS A 170 -5.57 -6.12 -5.55
N GLN A 171 -6.83 -6.54 -5.77
CA GLN A 171 -7.13 -7.80 -6.47
C GLN A 171 -6.63 -7.79 -7.92
N ARG A 172 -6.84 -6.70 -8.65
CA ARG A 172 -6.36 -6.55 -10.03
C ARG A 172 -4.84 -6.60 -10.15
N MET A 173 -4.10 -6.15 -9.15
CA MET A 173 -2.65 -6.29 -9.12
C MET A 173 -2.23 -7.75 -8.94
N HIS A 174 -2.95 -8.52 -8.11
CA HIS A 174 -2.62 -9.93 -7.85
C HIS A 174 -3.10 -10.90 -8.94
N ALA A 175 -4.20 -10.61 -9.63
CA ALA A 175 -4.70 -11.52 -10.66
C ALA A 175 -5.73 -10.85 -11.59
N ASP A 176 -5.83 -11.35 -12.80
CA ASP A 176 -7.02 -11.18 -13.64
C ASP A 176 -8.09 -12.13 -13.10
N ALA A 177 -9.09 -11.58 -12.42
CA ALA A 177 -10.06 -12.36 -11.69
C ALA A 177 -11.48 -12.11 -12.20
N HIS A 178 -12.15 -13.20 -12.58
CA HIS A 178 -13.59 -13.23 -12.75
C HIS A 178 -14.25 -13.79 -11.47
N PRO A 179 -15.50 -13.37 -11.16
CA PRO A 179 -16.17 -13.83 -9.95
C PRO A 179 -16.44 -15.34 -9.99
N VAL A 180 -15.97 -16.02 -8.95
CA VAL A 180 -16.24 -17.44 -8.70
C VAL A 180 -16.82 -17.59 -7.31
N LEU A 181 -18.06 -18.10 -7.23
CA LEU A 181 -18.75 -18.26 -5.96
C LEU A 181 -18.16 -19.41 -5.14
N VAL A 182 -17.97 -19.15 -3.85
CA VAL A 182 -17.58 -20.18 -2.86
C VAL A 182 -18.86 -20.74 -2.24
N ALA A 183 -19.12 -22.01 -2.45
CA ALA A 183 -20.34 -22.68 -1.99
C ALA A 183 -20.61 -22.44 -0.50
N GLY A 184 -21.86 -22.19 -0.14
CA GLY A 184 -22.33 -22.04 1.24
C GLY A 184 -21.96 -20.72 1.94
N ARG A 185 -21.25 -19.81 1.30
CA ARG A 185 -20.87 -18.50 1.90
C ARG A 185 -21.78 -17.35 1.51
N CYS A 186 -22.52 -17.48 0.42
CA CYS A 186 -23.36 -16.41 -0.08
C CYS A 186 -24.61 -16.24 0.78
N THR A 187 -24.86 -15.01 1.25
CA THR A 187 -26.08 -14.63 1.97
C THR A 187 -27.09 -13.93 1.08
N ARG A 188 -26.85 -13.88 -0.22
CA ARG A 188 -27.73 -13.27 -1.24
C ARG A 188 -28.05 -11.80 -0.95
N CYS A 189 -27.10 -11.04 -0.40
CA CYS A 189 -27.28 -9.63 -0.03
C CYS A 189 -27.39 -8.67 -1.23
N GLY A 190 -27.13 -9.12 -2.46
CA GLY A 190 -27.24 -8.32 -3.69
C GLY A 190 -26.09 -7.37 -3.99
N LEU A 191 -25.17 -7.16 -3.05
CA LEU A 191 -24.11 -6.16 -3.19
C LEU A 191 -23.25 -6.35 -4.46
N CYS A 192 -22.97 -7.59 -4.85
CA CYS A 192 -22.20 -7.87 -6.07
C CYS A 192 -22.88 -7.36 -7.35
N ALA A 193 -24.21 -7.37 -7.40
CA ALA A 193 -24.98 -6.79 -8.51
C ALA A 193 -25.02 -5.26 -8.44
N GLU A 194 -25.19 -4.69 -7.24
CA GLU A 194 -25.20 -3.24 -6.99
C GLU A 194 -23.91 -2.56 -7.44
N VAL A 195 -22.74 -3.16 -7.11
CA VAL A 195 -21.45 -2.56 -7.38
C VAL A 195 -20.87 -2.89 -8.76
N CYS A 196 -21.60 -3.64 -9.59
CA CYS A 196 -21.10 -4.04 -10.89
C CYS A 196 -21.28 -2.90 -11.91
N PRO A 197 -20.21 -2.26 -12.42
CA PRO A 197 -20.30 -1.08 -13.27
C PRO A 197 -20.87 -1.38 -14.67
N VAL A 198 -20.90 -2.65 -15.07
CA VAL A 198 -21.35 -3.10 -16.39
C VAL A 198 -22.56 -4.03 -16.33
N GLY A 199 -23.16 -4.23 -15.15
CA GLY A 199 -24.33 -5.09 -14.98
C GLY A 199 -24.07 -6.58 -15.24
N ALA A 200 -22.82 -7.02 -15.23
CA ALA A 200 -22.46 -8.43 -15.46
C ALA A 200 -22.87 -9.35 -14.29
N ALA A 201 -23.09 -8.82 -13.11
CA ALA A 201 -23.57 -9.55 -11.93
C ALA A 201 -25.07 -9.27 -11.73
N VAL A 202 -25.85 -10.32 -11.57
CA VAL A 202 -27.30 -10.24 -11.34
C VAL A 202 -27.67 -11.15 -10.18
N LEU A 203 -28.55 -10.70 -9.28
CA LEU A 203 -29.13 -11.52 -8.22
C LEU A 203 -30.57 -11.90 -8.58
N PRO A 204 -30.85 -13.16 -8.98
CA PRO A 204 -32.18 -13.65 -9.15
C PRO A 204 -32.97 -13.72 -7.83
N PRO A 205 -34.30 -13.66 -7.81
CA PRO A 205 -35.11 -13.65 -6.60
C PRO A 205 -34.86 -14.83 -5.64
N GLU A 206 -34.66 -16.04 -6.17
CA GLU A 206 -34.56 -17.27 -5.37
C GLU A 206 -33.27 -18.09 -5.64
N ALA A 207 -32.30 -17.53 -6.35
CA ALA A 207 -31.07 -18.23 -6.69
C ALA A 207 -29.82 -17.42 -6.27
N ASP A 208 -28.66 -18.07 -6.26
CA ASP A 208 -27.37 -17.42 -6.08
C ASP A 208 -27.09 -16.42 -7.21
N PRO A 209 -26.19 -15.44 -6.97
CA PRO A 209 -25.83 -14.48 -7.99
C PRO A 209 -25.27 -15.16 -9.25
N LEU A 210 -25.72 -14.67 -10.39
CA LEU A 210 -25.23 -15.08 -11.71
C LEU A 210 -24.26 -14.02 -12.25
N TYR A 211 -23.24 -14.47 -12.97
CA TYR A 211 -22.21 -13.62 -13.55
C TYR A 211 -22.07 -13.90 -15.05
N ASN A 212 -22.36 -12.90 -15.87
CA ASN A 212 -22.11 -12.97 -17.30
C ASN A 212 -20.63 -12.66 -17.55
N LEU A 213 -19.83 -13.69 -17.87
CA LEU A 213 -18.39 -13.55 -18.06
C LEU A 213 -18.02 -12.85 -19.38
N ASP A 214 -18.91 -12.84 -20.38
CA ASP A 214 -18.67 -12.15 -21.65
C ASP A 214 -18.76 -10.62 -21.51
N THR A 215 -19.56 -10.14 -20.56
CA THR A 215 -19.68 -8.71 -20.23
C THR A 215 -18.81 -8.29 -19.06
N CYS A 216 -18.26 -9.24 -18.30
CA CYS A 216 -17.44 -8.97 -17.14
C CYS A 216 -16.06 -8.38 -17.54
N ILE A 217 -15.78 -7.17 -17.07
CA ILE A 217 -14.52 -6.46 -17.35
C ILE A 217 -13.39 -6.77 -16.35
N GLY A 218 -13.56 -7.74 -15.45
CA GLY A 218 -12.53 -8.11 -14.47
C GLY A 218 -12.18 -7.01 -13.45
N CYS A 219 -13.07 -6.05 -13.20
CA CYS A 219 -12.80 -4.92 -12.29
C CYS A 219 -12.69 -5.30 -10.81
N SER A 220 -13.04 -6.54 -10.45
CA SER A 220 -12.95 -7.12 -9.10
C SER A 220 -13.78 -6.45 -8.00
N GLN A 221 -14.67 -5.51 -8.31
CA GLN A 221 -15.50 -4.81 -7.31
C GLN A 221 -16.36 -5.78 -6.49
N CYS A 222 -17.05 -6.72 -7.16
CA CYS A 222 -17.87 -7.73 -6.49
C CYS A 222 -17.06 -8.63 -5.55
N ILE A 223 -15.82 -9.01 -5.93
CA ILE A 223 -14.91 -9.82 -5.10
C ILE A 223 -14.47 -9.01 -3.89
N ALA A 224 -14.01 -7.80 -4.11
CA ALA A 224 -13.41 -6.93 -3.10
C ALA A 224 -14.42 -6.50 -2.02
N LEU A 225 -15.65 -6.21 -2.42
CA LEU A 225 -16.67 -5.65 -1.54
C LEU A 225 -17.61 -6.70 -0.93
N CYS A 226 -17.48 -7.97 -1.31
CA CYS A 226 -18.30 -9.03 -0.72
C CYS A 226 -18.09 -9.13 0.81
N PRO A 227 -19.10 -8.83 1.66
CA PRO A 227 -18.93 -8.82 3.10
C PRO A 227 -18.70 -10.23 3.68
N GLN A 228 -19.22 -11.25 2.99
CA GLN A 228 -19.08 -12.66 3.40
C GLN A 228 -17.85 -13.34 2.81
N VAL A 229 -17.05 -12.64 2.01
CA VAL A 229 -15.95 -13.25 1.23
C VAL A 229 -16.45 -14.49 0.49
N ALA A 230 -17.66 -14.39 -0.06
CA ALA A 230 -18.33 -15.48 -0.78
C ALA A 230 -17.84 -15.60 -2.23
N LEU A 231 -16.99 -14.68 -2.68
CA LEU A 231 -16.31 -14.77 -3.97
C LEU A 231 -14.84 -15.05 -3.76
N LYS A 232 -14.29 -15.95 -4.58
CA LYS A 232 -12.90 -16.38 -4.48
C LYS A 232 -11.96 -15.18 -4.70
N ILE A 233 -11.00 -15.01 -3.79
CA ILE A 233 -9.85 -14.12 -3.95
C ILE A 233 -8.76 -14.89 -4.67
N PHE A 234 -8.12 -14.30 -5.67
CA PHE A 234 -7.09 -14.91 -6.47
C PHE A 234 -5.73 -14.29 -6.14
N TRP A 235 -4.70 -15.15 -5.98
CA TRP A 235 -3.34 -14.78 -5.62
C TRP A 235 -2.29 -15.36 -6.59
N ASN A 236 -2.72 -15.79 -7.77
CA ASN A 236 -1.94 -16.61 -8.69
C ASN A 236 -1.53 -15.87 -9.97
N THR A 237 -1.24 -14.60 -9.84
CA THR A 237 -0.65 -13.84 -10.96
C THR A 237 0.78 -14.33 -11.24
N ASP A 238 1.18 -14.29 -12.48
CA ASP A 238 2.59 -14.32 -12.85
C ASP A 238 3.35 -13.22 -12.09
N VAL A 239 4.43 -13.59 -11.42
CA VAL A 239 5.19 -12.69 -10.53
C VAL A 239 5.78 -11.49 -11.28
N THR A 240 6.08 -11.63 -12.57
CA THR A 240 6.53 -10.53 -13.43
C THR A 240 5.40 -9.54 -13.65
N ALA A 241 4.21 -10.03 -14.04
CA ALA A 241 3.02 -9.21 -14.23
C ALA A 241 2.59 -8.52 -12.92
N PHE A 242 2.70 -9.20 -11.78
CA PHE A 242 2.43 -8.59 -10.48
C PHE A 242 3.33 -7.37 -10.22
N GLN A 243 4.63 -7.50 -10.47
CA GLN A 243 5.58 -6.40 -10.28
C GLN A 243 5.34 -5.25 -11.25
N GLU A 244 5.02 -5.54 -12.52
CA GLU A 244 4.63 -4.53 -13.50
C GLU A 244 3.36 -3.77 -13.07
N ARG A 245 2.34 -4.48 -12.60
CA ARG A 245 1.07 -3.91 -12.10
C ARG A 245 1.26 -3.05 -10.84
N LEU A 246 2.18 -3.43 -9.94
CA LEU A 246 2.59 -2.59 -8.82
C LEU A 246 3.16 -1.26 -9.30
N VAL A 247 4.08 -1.33 -10.27
CA VAL A 247 4.75 -0.15 -10.83
C VAL A 247 3.76 0.76 -11.55
N GLU A 248 2.85 0.21 -12.38
CA GLU A 248 1.83 1.01 -13.07
C GLU A 248 0.90 1.73 -12.08
N THR A 249 0.47 1.04 -11.03
CA THR A 249 -0.38 1.63 -10.00
C THR A 249 0.37 2.73 -9.24
N ALA A 250 1.65 2.50 -8.89
CA ALA A 250 2.48 3.50 -8.23
C ALA A 250 2.72 4.71 -9.14
N ALA A 251 3.00 4.50 -10.41
CA ALA A 251 3.24 5.56 -11.39
C ALA A 251 2.02 6.45 -11.61
N ALA A 252 0.84 5.84 -11.76
CA ALA A 252 -0.42 6.58 -11.90
C ALA A 252 -0.72 7.44 -10.65
N LEU A 253 -0.56 6.87 -9.46
CA LEU A 253 -0.71 7.59 -8.20
C LEU A 253 0.32 8.72 -8.06
N TRP A 254 1.58 8.43 -8.36
CA TRP A 254 2.65 9.41 -8.24
C TRP A 254 2.47 10.60 -9.17
N GLY A 255 1.88 10.40 -10.34
CA GLY A 255 1.47 11.49 -11.24
C GLY A 255 0.49 12.49 -10.60
N VAL A 256 -0.27 12.05 -9.59
CA VAL A 256 -1.23 12.90 -8.87
C VAL A 256 -0.64 13.48 -7.58
N ILE A 257 0.05 12.65 -6.78
CA ILE A 257 0.48 13.04 -5.43
C ILE A 257 1.96 13.47 -5.36
N GLY A 258 2.78 13.14 -6.35
CA GLY A 258 4.25 13.20 -6.24
C GLY A 258 4.82 14.62 -6.12
N SER A 259 4.16 15.62 -6.70
CA SER A 259 4.65 17.01 -6.70
C SER A 259 4.78 17.62 -5.29
N LYS A 260 4.00 17.13 -4.35
CA LYS A 260 3.98 17.57 -2.95
C LYS A 260 4.11 16.39 -2.00
N SER A 261 5.12 15.55 -2.26
CA SER A 261 5.35 14.34 -1.48
C SER A 261 6.82 14.12 -1.19
N ILE A 262 7.10 13.53 -0.03
CA ILE A 262 8.39 12.96 0.32
C ILE A 262 8.26 11.47 0.61
N VAL A 263 9.33 10.74 0.34
CA VAL A 263 9.38 9.29 0.48
C VAL A 263 10.48 8.92 1.44
N ILE A 264 10.20 8.02 2.37
CA ILE A 264 11.17 7.51 3.34
C ILE A 264 11.00 6.00 3.47
N ASN A 265 12.06 5.26 3.25
CA ASN A 265 12.16 3.86 3.60
C ASN A 265 12.92 3.70 4.92
N ALA A 266 12.35 2.96 5.86
CA ALA A 266 13.02 2.50 7.06
C ALA A 266 13.59 1.09 6.81
N LEU A 267 14.90 0.98 6.82
CA LEU A 267 15.66 -0.26 6.68
C LEU A 267 16.01 -0.78 8.07
N LEU A 268 14.98 -1.18 8.82
CA LEU A 268 15.03 -1.60 10.21
C LEU A 268 14.24 -2.89 10.38
N ASN A 269 14.76 -3.84 11.15
CA ASN A 269 14.10 -5.13 11.35
C ASN A 269 13.65 -5.74 10.02
N ILE A 270 14.59 -5.88 9.09
CA ILE A 270 14.31 -6.31 7.70
C ILE A 270 13.98 -7.80 7.72
N THR A 271 12.69 -8.10 7.73
CA THR A 271 12.17 -9.48 7.78
C THR A 271 12.02 -10.10 6.40
N ALA A 272 11.99 -11.44 6.34
CA ALA A 272 11.75 -12.18 5.09
C ALA A 272 10.37 -11.88 4.49
N GLU A 273 9.36 -11.67 5.35
CA GLU A 273 7.97 -11.48 4.94
C GLU A 273 7.43 -10.09 5.29
N CYS A 274 6.33 -9.78 4.62
CA CYS A 274 5.61 -8.53 4.78
C CYS A 274 4.90 -8.43 6.14
N ASP A 275 4.83 -7.22 6.72
CA ASP A 275 4.00 -6.92 7.91
C ASP A 275 2.50 -7.20 7.69
N CYS A 276 2.08 -7.52 6.46
CA CYS A 276 0.72 -7.92 6.15
C CYS A 276 0.39 -9.38 6.53
N LEU A 277 1.39 -10.16 6.94
CA LEU A 277 1.23 -11.52 7.44
C LEU A 277 1.31 -11.54 8.96
N GLU A 278 0.46 -12.34 9.58
CA GLU A 278 0.49 -12.61 11.01
C GLU A 278 1.78 -13.34 11.44
N GLY A 279 2.20 -13.15 12.69
CA GLY A 279 3.33 -13.85 13.28
C GLY A 279 4.65 -13.09 13.21
N ASN A 280 5.70 -13.79 13.65
CA ASN A 280 7.07 -13.29 13.62
C ASN A 280 7.84 -13.95 12.47
N HIS A 281 8.45 -13.13 11.65
CA HIS A 281 9.21 -13.59 10.49
C HIS A 281 10.71 -13.41 10.74
N PRO A 282 11.57 -14.31 10.18
CA PRO A 282 13.01 -14.22 10.38
C PRO A 282 13.55 -12.91 9.79
N VAL A 283 14.46 -12.27 10.53
CA VAL A 283 15.24 -11.15 10.05
C VAL A 283 16.28 -11.66 9.06
N ILE A 284 16.36 -11.04 7.88
CA ILE A 284 17.21 -11.48 6.77
C ILE A 284 18.38 -10.54 6.48
N ALA A 285 18.36 -9.32 6.99
CA ALA A 285 19.41 -8.34 6.82
C ALA A 285 19.55 -7.48 8.08
N GLU A 286 20.74 -6.91 8.28
CA GLU A 286 21.01 -6.00 9.39
C GLU A 286 20.25 -4.67 9.22
N ASP A 287 19.95 -4.05 10.35
CA ASP A 287 19.42 -2.68 10.37
C ASP A 287 20.43 -1.71 9.76
N TYR A 288 19.96 -0.89 8.84
CA TYR A 288 20.78 0.15 8.25
C TYR A 288 20.42 1.54 8.82
N GLY A 289 19.16 1.92 8.68
CA GLY A 289 18.65 3.23 9.04
C GLY A 289 17.53 3.71 8.13
N PHE A 290 17.68 4.91 7.57
CA PHE A 290 16.62 5.52 6.77
C PHE A 290 17.15 6.06 5.43
N ILE A 291 16.41 5.82 4.37
CA ILE A 291 16.64 6.40 3.06
C ILE A 291 15.47 7.32 2.74
N GLY A 292 15.74 8.60 2.53
CA GLY A 292 14.72 9.59 2.19
C GLY A 292 14.95 10.19 0.81
N GLY A 293 13.87 10.66 0.17
CA GLY A 293 14.01 11.30 -1.13
C GLY A 293 12.71 11.82 -1.72
N SER A 294 12.80 12.37 -2.92
CA SER A 294 11.68 12.98 -3.65
C SER A 294 11.08 12.07 -4.73
N HIS A 295 11.55 10.81 -4.86
CA HIS A 295 10.99 9.87 -5.85
C HIS A 295 11.07 8.42 -5.37
N PRO A 296 9.96 7.64 -5.40
CA PRO A 296 9.90 6.30 -4.83
C PRO A 296 10.86 5.31 -5.49
N LEU A 297 11.00 5.32 -6.82
CA LEU A 297 11.94 4.45 -7.51
C LEU A 297 13.37 4.65 -7.02
N ALA A 298 13.81 5.90 -6.92
CA ALA A 298 15.18 6.20 -6.50
C ALA A 298 15.44 5.80 -5.03
N VAL A 299 14.43 5.99 -4.16
CA VAL A 299 14.51 5.58 -2.76
C VAL A 299 14.59 4.05 -2.64
N ASP A 300 13.76 3.31 -3.38
CA ASP A 300 13.77 1.84 -3.36
C ASP A 300 15.08 1.28 -3.93
N GLU A 301 15.62 1.85 -5.02
CA GLU A 301 16.91 1.43 -5.58
C GLU A 301 18.08 1.64 -4.62
N VAL A 302 18.11 2.78 -3.94
CA VAL A 302 19.15 3.04 -2.93
C VAL A 302 18.96 2.13 -1.73
N SER A 303 17.73 1.88 -1.29
CA SER A 303 17.43 0.96 -0.20
C SER A 303 17.95 -0.46 -0.50
N LEU A 304 17.65 -0.99 -1.69
CA LEU A 304 18.16 -2.30 -2.10
C LEU A 304 19.68 -2.35 -2.23
N ARG A 305 20.30 -1.25 -2.67
CA ARG A 305 21.76 -1.15 -2.75
C ARG A 305 22.42 -1.19 -1.36
N GLN A 306 21.80 -0.58 -0.35
CA GLN A 306 22.33 -0.56 1.02
C GLN A 306 22.18 -1.91 1.73
N THR A 307 21.08 -2.61 1.50
CA THR A 307 20.82 -3.94 2.09
C THR A 307 21.48 -5.08 1.32
N GLY A 308 21.82 -4.85 0.04
CA GLY A 308 22.13 -5.91 -0.91
C GLY A 308 20.87 -6.67 -1.38
N ALA A 309 20.92 -7.31 -2.54
CA ALA A 309 19.83 -8.14 -3.06
C ALA A 309 19.86 -9.57 -2.48
N GLU A 310 21.05 -10.07 -2.13
CA GLU A 310 21.27 -11.45 -1.70
C GLU A 310 20.37 -11.93 -0.54
N PRO A 311 20.11 -11.15 0.52
CA PRO A 311 19.19 -11.58 1.58
C PRO A 311 17.77 -11.87 1.06
N PHE A 312 17.29 -11.05 0.11
CA PHE A 312 15.97 -11.22 -0.52
C PHE A 312 15.93 -12.40 -1.48
N ASP A 313 16.99 -12.58 -2.28
CA ASP A 313 17.13 -13.74 -3.18
C ASP A 313 17.17 -15.06 -2.40
N ARG A 314 17.81 -15.10 -1.23
CA ARG A 314 17.81 -16.28 -0.35
C ARG A 314 16.44 -16.55 0.26
N ALA A 315 15.73 -15.49 0.67
CA ALA A 315 14.38 -15.63 1.26
C ALA A 315 13.35 -16.04 0.22
N HIS A 316 13.46 -15.55 -1.01
CA HIS A 316 12.51 -15.74 -2.10
C HIS A 316 13.21 -16.06 -3.41
N PRO A 317 13.76 -17.28 -3.58
CA PRO A 317 14.55 -17.64 -4.76
C PRO A 317 13.77 -17.52 -6.07
N GLY A 318 14.42 -16.96 -7.08
CA GLY A 318 13.90 -16.92 -8.44
C GLY A 318 12.87 -15.81 -8.73
N LEU A 319 12.57 -14.94 -7.75
CA LEU A 319 11.71 -13.79 -8.02
C LEU A 319 12.44 -12.71 -8.84
N PRO A 320 11.86 -12.22 -9.94
CA PRO A 320 12.51 -11.25 -10.82
C PRO A 320 12.40 -9.80 -10.27
N TRP A 321 12.89 -9.54 -9.05
CA TRP A 321 12.75 -8.25 -8.38
C TRP A 321 13.26 -7.05 -9.20
N ALA A 322 14.27 -7.25 -10.05
CA ALA A 322 14.78 -6.20 -10.94
C ALA A 322 13.73 -5.69 -11.93
N ARG A 323 12.64 -6.48 -12.15
CA ARG A 323 11.53 -6.08 -13.02
C ARG A 323 10.83 -4.82 -12.57
N GLN A 324 10.68 -4.62 -11.26
CA GLN A 324 10.11 -3.37 -10.72
C GLN A 324 10.89 -2.15 -11.23
N PHE A 325 12.20 -2.20 -11.23
CA PHE A 325 13.04 -1.07 -11.62
C PHE A 325 13.14 -0.90 -13.13
N SER A 326 13.34 -2.01 -13.88
CA SER A 326 13.41 -1.97 -15.34
C SER A 326 12.09 -1.48 -15.93
N TYR A 327 10.96 -2.03 -15.47
CA TYR A 327 9.66 -1.65 -15.98
C TYR A 327 9.27 -0.20 -15.62
N ALA A 328 9.63 0.26 -14.44
CA ALA A 328 9.46 1.67 -14.08
C ALA A 328 10.14 2.61 -15.10
N ARG A 329 11.36 2.28 -15.52
CA ARG A 329 12.07 3.06 -16.53
C ARG A 329 11.42 2.92 -17.92
N GLU A 330 10.96 1.72 -18.31
CA GLU A 330 10.26 1.48 -19.58
C GLU A 330 9.02 2.36 -19.73
N ILE A 331 8.23 2.53 -18.68
CA ILE A 331 7.00 3.35 -18.71
C ILE A 331 7.24 4.83 -18.39
N GLY A 332 8.49 5.25 -18.23
CA GLY A 332 8.85 6.64 -17.91
C GLY A 332 8.66 7.04 -16.45
N PHE A 333 8.39 6.10 -15.55
CA PHE A 333 8.32 6.32 -14.11
C PHE A 333 9.73 6.37 -13.51
N LYS A 334 10.37 7.53 -13.62
CA LYS A 334 11.76 7.77 -13.21
C LYS A 334 11.91 9.17 -12.59
N PRO A 335 12.94 9.39 -11.75
CA PRO A 335 13.25 10.68 -11.12
C PRO A 335 13.55 11.78 -12.13
#